data_09530e82ad9550c0f9b8dec8896c7614
#
_entry.id   09530e82ad9550c0f9b8dec8896c7614
#
_cell.length_a   1.000
_cell.length_b   1.000
_cell.length_c   1.000
_cell.angle_alpha   90.00
_cell.angle_beta   90.00
_cell.angle_gamma   90.00
#
_symmetry.space_group_name_H-M   'P 1'
#
loop_
_entity.id
_entity.type
_entity.pdbx_description
1 polymer ?
#
loop_
_entity_poly.entity_id
_entity_poly.type
_entity_poly.pdbx_seq_one_letter_code
_entity_poly.pdbx_strand_id
1 'polypeptide(L)'
;MGKEVCIVKKAFLRAAVLAAALILTLSISPAARGESAVFSIFSEVTISPSPAPTATPTLAAPPVISPAPSASQPSLAPSPTAEPQSGFRLEVISAQSTPQPGAFRVLIYHTHTYEAYTATEAYSYTSKEKWRTSSPDRNVVAVGSYLTKLLTNAGVSVTHDTTPYEPPKLSTAYQRSLEMLQKRQQNGESYDLYIDLHRDAYSKGNGPNTVDTPSGASARLLMLIGKGTGQTGAGYDIKPDWESNRTIAQTLTNCLNLQCEGICRPVSLKSGRYNQHVAPCCVLIEVGNNQNTLEEALAAMPYLANAICALADGQIE
;
A
#
# COMPACT_ATOMS: atom_id res chain seq x y z
N MET A 1 -29.92 -15.50 -23.03
CA MET A 1 -30.53 -14.44 -22.20
C MET A 1 -29.50 -13.55 -21.47
N GLY A 2 -28.26 -13.96 -21.25
CA GLY A 2 -27.26 -13.16 -20.44
C GLY A 2 -26.50 -12.05 -21.19
N LYS A 3 -26.53 -12.02 -22.52
CA LYS A 3 -25.76 -10.99 -23.28
C LYS A 3 -26.54 -9.68 -23.51
N GLU A 4 -27.85 -9.70 -23.51
CA GLU A 4 -28.65 -8.47 -23.69
C GLU A 4 -28.75 -7.60 -22.44
N VAL A 5 -28.68 -8.18 -21.26
CA VAL A 5 -28.74 -7.46 -19.98
C VAL A 5 -27.48 -6.60 -19.76
N CYS A 6 -26.33 -7.07 -20.24
CA CYS A 6 -25.06 -6.33 -20.10
C CYS A 6 -24.98 -5.11 -21.04
N ILE A 7 -25.61 -5.19 -22.23
CA ILE A 7 -25.62 -4.08 -23.20
C ILE A 7 -26.57 -2.96 -22.75
N VAL A 8 -27.67 -3.29 -22.12
CA VAL A 8 -28.64 -2.31 -21.61
C VAL A 8 -28.07 -1.53 -20.43
N LYS A 9 -27.32 -2.17 -19.50
CA LYS A 9 -26.67 -1.47 -18.39
C LYS A 9 -25.59 -0.49 -18.86
N LYS A 10 -24.81 -0.83 -19.89
CA LYS A 10 -23.81 0.10 -20.48
C LYS A 10 -24.42 1.28 -21.22
N ALA A 11 -25.60 1.15 -21.79
CA ALA A 11 -26.32 2.23 -22.46
C ALA A 11 -26.92 3.25 -21.47
N PHE A 12 -27.43 2.78 -20.32
CA PHE A 12 -27.98 3.66 -19.29
C PHE A 12 -26.89 4.51 -18.59
N LEU A 13 -25.70 3.97 -18.37
CA LEU A 13 -24.60 4.71 -17.75
C LEU A 13 -24.09 5.83 -18.65
N ARG A 14 -24.09 5.65 -19.99
CA ARG A 14 -23.71 6.70 -20.94
C ARG A 14 -24.74 7.83 -21.07
N ALA A 15 -26.01 7.54 -20.86
CA ALA A 15 -27.08 8.55 -20.89
C ALA A 15 -27.09 9.45 -19.65
N ALA A 16 -26.73 8.94 -18.47
CA ALA A 16 -26.68 9.71 -17.23
C ALA A 16 -25.52 10.72 -17.21
N VAL A 17 -24.36 10.41 -17.82
CA VAL A 17 -23.19 11.31 -17.90
C VAL A 17 -23.46 12.48 -18.87
N LEU A 18 -24.23 12.28 -19.94
CA LEU A 18 -24.58 13.36 -20.90
C LEU A 18 -25.64 14.33 -20.36
N ALA A 19 -26.51 13.93 -19.46
CA ALA A 19 -27.53 14.80 -18.87
C ALA A 19 -26.95 15.76 -17.81
N ALA A 20 -25.86 15.38 -17.11
CA ALA A 20 -25.22 16.25 -16.11
C ALA A 20 -24.36 17.37 -16.73
N ALA A 21 -23.92 17.23 -17.98
CA ALA A 21 -23.11 18.24 -18.68
C ALA A 21 -23.91 19.39 -19.29
N LEU A 22 -25.25 19.29 -19.38
CA LEU A 22 -26.10 20.29 -20.06
C LEU A 22 -26.74 21.32 -19.13
N ILE A 23 -26.60 21.20 -17.82
CA ILE A 23 -27.24 22.14 -16.85
C ILE A 23 -26.30 23.24 -16.35
N LEU A 24 -24.99 23.25 -16.71
CA LEU A 24 -24.03 24.22 -16.17
C LEU A 24 -23.58 25.34 -17.13
N THR A 25 -24.29 25.60 -18.23
CA THR A 25 -23.91 26.63 -19.21
C THR A 25 -24.83 27.84 -19.33
N LEU A 26 -25.61 28.16 -18.30
CA LEU A 26 -26.40 29.39 -18.31
C LEU A 26 -26.24 30.10 -16.96
N SER A 27 -25.26 30.97 -16.86
CA SER A 27 -25.22 32.19 -16.06
C SER A 27 -23.76 32.62 -15.75
N ILE A 28 -23.09 33.29 -16.67
CA ILE A 28 -22.07 34.28 -16.33
C ILE A 28 -22.16 35.43 -17.34
N SER A 29 -22.63 36.58 -16.86
CA SER A 29 -22.58 37.86 -17.55
C SER A 29 -21.25 38.58 -17.25
N PRO A 30 -20.66 39.32 -18.20
CA PRO A 30 -19.36 39.94 -18.00
C PRO A 30 -19.46 41.36 -17.52
N ALA A 31 -18.78 41.70 -16.44
CA ALA A 31 -18.35 43.09 -16.21
C ALA A 31 -17.18 43.18 -15.23
N ALA A 32 -16.23 43.88 -15.65
CA ALA A 32 -15.28 44.81 -14.99
C ALA A 32 -13.81 44.39 -15.02
N ARG A 33 -13.07 45.14 -15.85
CA ARG A 33 -11.61 45.36 -15.81
C ARG A 33 -11.26 46.15 -14.53
N GLY A 34 -10.06 45.88 -13.96
CA GLY A 34 -9.44 46.76 -12.98
C GLY A 34 -8.21 46.15 -12.31
N GLU A 35 -7.06 46.54 -12.80
CA GLU A 35 -5.81 46.87 -12.11
C GLU A 35 -5.07 45.87 -11.18
N SER A 36 -3.79 45.74 -11.55
CA SER A 36 -2.68 45.13 -10.79
C SER A 36 -2.49 45.80 -9.42
N ALA A 37 -2.33 44.99 -8.38
CA ALA A 37 -1.66 45.41 -7.15
C ALA A 37 -0.75 44.27 -6.68
N VAL A 38 0.55 44.50 -6.84
CA VAL A 38 1.64 43.74 -6.22
C VAL A 38 1.65 44.09 -4.74
N PHE A 39 1.39 43.14 -3.86
CA PHE A 39 1.65 43.28 -2.43
C PHE A 39 2.71 42.27 -2.00
N SER A 40 3.91 42.81 -1.79
CA SER A 40 5.01 42.17 -1.08
C SER A 40 4.81 42.35 0.41
N ILE A 41 4.68 41.27 1.18
CA ILE A 41 4.73 41.34 2.65
C ILE A 41 5.83 40.39 3.08
N PHE A 42 7.04 40.93 3.26
CA PHE A 42 8.06 40.37 4.12
C PHE A 42 7.74 40.79 5.55
N SER A 43 7.44 39.82 6.43
CA SER A 43 7.43 40.04 7.87
C SER A 43 8.65 39.29 8.46
N GLU A 44 9.59 40.06 8.93
CA GLU A 44 10.72 39.56 9.72
C GLU A 44 10.21 39.00 11.06
N VAL A 45 10.53 37.75 11.34
CA VAL A 45 10.33 37.14 12.65
C VAL A 45 11.64 37.26 13.42
N THR A 46 11.66 38.12 14.41
CA THR A 46 12.75 38.30 15.37
C THR A 46 12.72 37.15 16.38
N ILE A 47 13.78 36.34 16.40
CA ILE A 47 13.94 35.25 17.37
C ILE A 47 14.62 35.82 18.62
N SER A 48 13.89 35.78 19.75
CA SER A 48 14.45 36.08 21.08
C SER A 48 15.11 34.82 21.69
N PRO A 49 16.26 34.91 22.33
CA PRO A 49 16.94 33.76 22.90
C PRO A 49 16.26 33.28 24.19
N SER A 50 16.04 31.97 24.29
CA SER A 50 15.54 31.27 25.47
C SER A 50 16.61 31.16 26.57
N PRO A 51 16.24 31.25 27.86
CA PRO A 51 17.19 31.17 28.97
C PRO A 51 17.69 29.72 29.23
N ALA A 52 18.90 29.61 29.74
CA ALA A 52 19.64 28.38 30.08
C ALA A 52 18.93 27.57 31.18
N PRO A 53 19.07 26.23 31.20
CA PRO A 53 18.43 25.36 32.19
C PRO A 53 19.16 25.47 33.55
N THR A 54 18.34 25.64 34.60
CA THR A 54 18.76 25.64 36.02
C THR A 54 19.01 24.21 36.50
N ALA A 55 20.06 24.03 37.28
CA ALA A 55 20.54 22.78 37.83
C ALA A 55 19.49 22.09 38.75
N THR A 56 19.31 20.79 38.56
CA THR A 56 18.47 19.89 39.38
C THR A 56 19.22 19.48 40.67
N PRO A 57 18.59 19.48 41.86
CA PRO A 57 19.21 18.99 43.05
C PRO A 57 19.25 17.46 43.12
N THR A 58 20.39 16.92 43.51
CA THR A 58 20.65 15.50 43.77
C THR A 58 19.85 15.01 44.97
N LEU A 59 19.00 14.01 44.77
CA LEU A 59 18.31 13.26 45.85
C LEU A 59 19.16 12.08 46.29
N ALA A 60 19.40 11.99 47.62
CA ALA A 60 20.15 10.94 48.26
C ALA A 60 19.44 9.57 48.19
N ALA A 61 20.26 8.51 48.09
CA ALA A 61 19.80 7.13 48.06
C ALA A 61 19.24 6.64 49.41
N PRO A 62 18.20 5.79 49.43
CA PRO A 62 17.69 5.17 50.67
C PRO A 62 18.55 3.97 51.10
N PRO A 63 18.52 3.59 52.41
CA PRO A 63 19.39 2.57 52.99
C PRO A 63 18.99 1.14 52.60
N VAL A 64 20.04 0.32 52.40
CA VAL A 64 19.93 -1.12 52.10
C VAL A 64 19.48 -1.85 53.39
N ILE A 65 18.34 -2.58 53.27
CA ILE A 65 17.89 -3.51 54.31
C ILE A 65 18.27 -4.93 53.88
N SER A 66 19.03 -5.62 54.72
CA SER A 66 19.45 -7.02 54.55
C SER A 66 18.28 -7.98 54.89
N PRO A 67 18.00 -9.02 54.08
CA PRO A 67 16.93 -9.97 54.37
C PRO A 67 17.40 -11.08 55.31
N ALA A 68 16.54 -11.46 56.26
CA ALA A 68 16.68 -12.60 57.15
C ALA A 68 16.39 -13.94 56.40
N PRO A 69 16.88 -15.08 56.91
CA PRO A 69 16.79 -16.37 56.20
C PRO A 69 15.38 -16.94 56.18
N SER A 70 14.94 -17.34 54.99
CA SER A 70 13.64 -17.93 54.73
C SER A 70 13.68 -19.46 54.91
N ALA A 71 12.61 -20.00 55.48
CA ALA A 71 12.35 -21.41 55.71
C ALA A 71 12.08 -22.19 54.40
N SER A 72 12.49 -23.43 54.41
CA SER A 72 12.37 -24.43 53.34
C SER A 72 10.91 -24.70 52.93
N GLN A 73 10.58 -24.57 51.65
CA GLN A 73 9.34 -25.10 51.06
C GLN A 73 9.64 -26.36 50.24
N PRO A 74 8.68 -27.31 50.13
CA PRO A 74 8.87 -28.57 49.46
C PRO A 74 8.90 -28.43 47.95
N SER A 75 9.82 -29.18 47.30
CA SER A 75 10.01 -29.32 45.87
C SER A 75 8.76 -29.83 45.17
N LEU A 76 8.14 -28.99 44.35
CA LEU A 76 7.21 -29.40 43.31
C LEU A 76 8.00 -29.69 42.03
N ALA A 77 7.74 -30.85 41.43
CA ALA A 77 8.34 -31.30 40.20
C ALA A 77 8.15 -30.27 39.06
N PRO A 78 9.13 -30.13 38.11
CA PRO A 78 8.98 -29.19 37.03
C PRO A 78 7.83 -29.59 36.12
N SER A 79 6.85 -28.72 36.00
CA SER A 79 5.86 -28.73 34.90
C SER A 79 6.62 -28.57 33.57
N PRO A 80 6.19 -29.24 32.52
CA PRO A 80 6.86 -29.06 31.22
C PRO A 80 6.75 -27.59 30.83
N THR A 81 7.90 -26.94 30.65
CA THR A 81 8.03 -25.61 30.09
C THR A 81 7.40 -25.60 28.72
N ALA A 82 6.24 -24.99 28.57
CA ALA A 82 5.70 -24.66 27.26
C ALA A 82 6.71 -23.71 26.60
N GLU A 83 7.40 -24.20 25.58
CA GLU A 83 8.17 -23.33 24.70
C GLU A 83 7.24 -22.24 24.15
N PRO A 84 7.68 -20.99 24.10
CA PRO A 84 6.90 -19.94 23.44
C PRO A 84 6.76 -20.33 21.97
N GLN A 85 5.57 -20.77 21.56
CA GLN A 85 5.20 -20.89 20.16
C GLN A 85 5.03 -19.48 19.56
N SER A 86 6.09 -18.73 19.50
CA SER A 86 6.18 -17.46 18.78
C SER A 86 6.95 -17.70 17.48
N GLY A 87 6.27 -18.27 16.53
CA GLY A 87 6.77 -18.39 15.19
C GLY A 87 5.62 -18.37 14.22
N PHE A 88 5.02 -17.19 14.01
CA PHE A 88 4.20 -16.98 12.81
C PHE A 88 5.14 -17.14 11.61
N ARG A 89 5.20 -18.37 11.07
CA ARG A 89 5.97 -18.64 9.85
C ARG A 89 5.14 -18.18 8.68
N LEU A 90 5.54 -17.08 8.07
CA LEU A 90 4.97 -16.61 6.83
C LEU A 90 5.46 -17.54 5.70
N GLU A 91 4.56 -18.34 5.15
CA GLU A 91 4.85 -19.10 3.94
C GLU A 91 4.61 -18.20 2.73
N VAL A 92 5.60 -18.11 1.85
CA VAL A 92 5.45 -17.43 0.56
C VAL A 92 4.54 -18.28 -0.32
N ILE A 93 3.36 -17.76 -0.62
CA ILE A 93 2.38 -18.42 -1.45
C ILE A 93 2.49 -17.85 -2.87
N SER A 94 2.95 -18.67 -3.81
CA SER A 94 2.73 -18.43 -5.24
C SER A 94 1.40 -19.12 -5.59
N ALA A 95 0.30 -18.38 -5.49
CA ALA A 95 -1.03 -18.94 -5.72
C ALA A 95 -1.48 -18.67 -7.16
N GLN A 96 -1.94 -19.71 -7.83
CA GLN A 96 -2.76 -19.63 -9.03
C GLN A 96 -4.06 -20.34 -8.69
N SER A 97 -5.10 -19.61 -8.29
CA SER A 97 -6.41 -20.19 -8.14
C SER A 97 -7.01 -20.45 -9.52
N THR A 98 -7.59 -21.63 -9.71
CA THR A 98 -8.35 -21.93 -10.94
C THR A 98 -9.53 -20.97 -10.99
N PRO A 99 -9.66 -20.10 -12.04
CA PRO A 99 -10.73 -19.12 -12.09
C PRO A 99 -12.09 -19.81 -12.09
N GLN A 100 -12.92 -19.50 -11.12
CA GLN A 100 -14.35 -19.84 -11.18
C GLN A 100 -15.01 -18.90 -12.19
N PRO A 101 -15.91 -19.38 -13.05
CA PRO A 101 -16.65 -18.52 -13.98
C PRO A 101 -17.40 -17.42 -13.22
N GLY A 102 -17.08 -16.14 -13.50
CA GLY A 102 -17.70 -14.98 -12.87
C GLY A 102 -17.08 -14.52 -11.54
N ALA A 103 -16.04 -15.19 -11.03
CA ALA A 103 -15.32 -14.71 -9.86
C ALA A 103 -14.47 -13.46 -10.18
N PHE A 104 -14.43 -12.49 -9.26
CA PHE A 104 -13.53 -11.34 -9.34
C PHE A 104 -12.08 -11.82 -9.29
N ARG A 105 -11.28 -11.38 -10.25
CA ARG A 105 -9.91 -11.86 -10.48
C ARG A 105 -8.90 -10.77 -10.18
N VAL A 106 -7.95 -11.06 -9.30
CA VAL A 106 -6.88 -10.15 -8.90
C VAL A 106 -5.52 -10.70 -9.32
N LEU A 107 -4.69 -9.89 -9.98
CA LEU A 107 -3.27 -10.15 -10.16
C LEU A 107 -2.49 -9.29 -9.15
N ILE A 108 -1.67 -9.95 -8.32
CA ILE A 108 -0.68 -9.29 -7.46
C ILE A 108 0.70 -9.61 -8.01
N TYR A 109 1.53 -8.61 -8.20
CA TYR A 109 2.93 -8.75 -8.61
C TYR A 109 3.78 -7.65 -7.97
N HIS A 110 5.10 -7.73 -8.14
CA HIS A 110 6.05 -6.83 -7.50
C HIS A 110 7.14 -6.43 -8.49
N THR A 111 7.04 -5.26 -9.11
CA THR A 111 8.11 -4.77 -10.00
C THR A 111 9.44 -4.67 -9.25
N HIS A 112 9.40 -4.25 -7.98
CA HIS A 112 10.56 -4.18 -7.08
C HIS A 112 10.50 -5.25 -5.99
N THR A 113 10.67 -6.52 -6.38
CA THR A 113 10.57 -7.69 -5.51
C THR A 113 11.50 -7.69 -4.31
N TYR A 114 12.64 -6.97 -4.35
CA TYR A 114 13.61 -6.96 -3.26
C TYR A 114 13.41 -5.83 -2.26
N GLU A 115 12.39 -5.02 -2.41
CA GLU A 115 12.02 -4.00 -1.44
C GLU A 115 11.70 -4.64 -0.09
N ALA A 116 12.43 -4.22 0.95
CA ALA A 116 12.30 -4.73 2.30
C ALA A 116 12.11 -3.59 3.29
N TYR A 117 11.73 -3.96 4.48
CA TYR A 117 11.43 -3.09 5.61
C TYR A 117 12.59 -3.05 6.59
N THR A 118 12.47 -2.28 7.66
CA THR A 118 13.41 -2.31 8.77
C THR A 118 13.37 -3.69 9.42
N ALA A 119 14.54 -4.34 9.52
CA ALA A 119 14.65 -5.65 10.13
C ALA A 119 14.32 -5.59 11.64
N THR A 120 13.57 -6.57 12.10
CA THR A 120 13.26 -6.82 13.52
C THR A 120 13.86 -8.14 13.95
N GLU A 121 13.75 -8.49 15.23
CA GLU A 121 14.19 -9.80 15.72
C GLU A 121 13.41 -10.94 15.03
N ALA A 122 12.09 -10.79 14.89
CA ALA A 122 11.21 -11.77 14.24
C ALA A 122 11.44 -11.88 12.73
N TYR A 123 11.76 -10.76 12.07
CA TYR A 123 11.97 -10.68 10.62
C TYR A 123 13.35 -10.13 10.28
N SER A 124 14.38 -10.76 10.87
CA SER A 124 15.77 -10.44 10.56
C SER A 124 16.17 -10.95 9.16
N TYR A 125 17.03 -10.22 8.50
CA TYR A 125 17.64 -10.61 7.24
C TYR A 125 19.02 -9.99 7.10
N THR A 126 19.90 -10.63 6.32
CA THR A 126 21.22 -10.10 5.96
C THR A 126 21.14 -9.57 4.53
N SER A 127 21.58 -8.36 4.33
CA SER A 127 21.58 -7.72 3.01
C SER A 127 22.85 -6.88 2.80
N LYS A 128 23.30 -6.80 1.55
CA LYS A 128 24.37 -5.89 1.12
C LYS A 128 23.87 -4.44 1.03
N GLU A 129 22.58 -4.25 0.75
CA GLU A 129 21.94 -2.96 0.62
C GLU A 129 20.87 -2.81 1.69
N LYS A 130 20.89 -1.67 2.39
CA LYS A 130 19.91 -1.38 3.44
C LYS A 130 18.50 -1.41 2.88
N TRP A 131 17.59 -2.07 3.61
CA TRP A 131 16.16 -2.22 3.26
C TRP A 131 15.90 -2.96 1.95
N ARG A 132 16.78 -3.89 1.59
CA ARG A 132 16.61 -4.74 0.42
C ARG A 132 17.07 -6.16 0.71
N THR A 133 16.29 -7.15 0.29
CA THR A 133 16.66 -8.57 0.41
C THR A 133 16.00 -9.40 -0.68
N SER A 134 16.70 -10.43 -1.14
CA SER A 134 16.14 -11.43 -2.05
C SER A 134 15.31 -12.51 -1.34
N SER A 135 15.28 -12.50 0.01
CA SER A 135 14.46 -13.44 0.79
C SER A 135 12.99 -13.06 0.69
N PRO A 136 12.15 -13.84 -0.03
CA PRO A 136 10.78 -13.45 -0.32
C PRO A 136 9.87 -13.46 0.90
N ASP A 137 10.28 -14.10 1.99
CA ASP A 137 9.62 -14.09 3.29
C ASP A 137 9.99 -12.89 4.18
N ARG A 138 10.82 -11.96 3.68
CA ARG A 138 11.35 -10.79 4.39
C ARG A 138 11.18 -9.47 3.63
N ASN A 139 10.49 -9.49 2.51
CA ASN A 139 10.32 -8.35 1.62
C ASN A 139 8.84 -8.16 1.22
N VAL A 140 8.55 -7.30 0.25
CA VAL A 140 7.18 -7.02 -0.23
C VAL A 140 6.44 -8.27 -0.73
N VAL A 141 7.15 -9.32 -1.16
CA VAL A 141 6.54 -10.58 -1.58
C VAL A 141 5.84 -11.27 -0.40
N ALA A 142 6.39 -11.18 0.83
CA ALA A 142 5.73 -11.67 2.03
C ALA A 142 4.38 -10.96 2.28
N VAL A 143 4.34 -9.65 2.05
CA VAL A 143 3.11 -8.85 2.19
C VAL A 143 2.08 -9.27 1.16
N GLY A 144 2.49 -9.43 -0.12
CA GLY A 144 1.64 -9.95 -1.19
C GLY A 144 1.12 -11.37 -0.92
N SER A 145 1.97 -12.25 -0.34
CA SER A 145 1.57 -13.61 0.04
C SER A 145 0.50 -13.61 1.13
N TYR A 146 0.63 -12.74 2.13
CA TYR A 146 -0.39 -12.62 3.18
C TYR A 146 -1.69 -12.04 2.64
N LEU A 147 -1.65 -11.00 1.81
CA LEU A 147 -2.83 -10.47 1.13
C LEU A 147 -3.52 -11.54 0.27
N THR A 148 -2.74 -12.32 -0.50
CA THR A 148 -3.26 -13.43 -1.31
C THR A 148 -4.02 -14.43 -0.46
N LYS A 149 -3.46 -14.84 0.68
CA LYS A 149 -4.11 -15.76 1.62
C LYS A 149 -5.45 -15.22 2.11
N LEU A 150 -5.50 -13.95 2.50
CA LEU A 150 -6.72 -13.30 2.99
C LEU A 150 -7.80 -13.25 1.90
N LEU A 151 -7.45 -12.82 0.70
CA LEU A 151 -8.37 -12.71 -0.44
C LEU A 151 -8.88 -14.09 -0.90
N THR A 152 -7.99 -15.08 -0.99
CA THR A 152 -8.38 -16.45 -1.37
C THR A 152 -9.33 -17.08 -0.34
N ASN A 153 -9.08 -16.84 0.96
CA ASN A 153 -9.97 -17.30 2.03
C ASN A 153 -11.36 -16.62 1.96
N ALA A 154 -11.43 -15.41 1.41
CA ALA A 154 -12.69 -14.68 1.18
C ALA A 154 -13.36 -15.05 -0.16
N GLY A 155 -12.81 -15.99 -0.94
CA GLY A 155 -13.39 -16.44 -2.21
C GLY A 155 -13.00 -15.64 -3.44
N VAL A 156 -12.08 -14.67 -3.33
CA VAL A 156 -11.53 -13.92 -4.46
C VAL A 156 -10.53 -14.78 -5.22
N SER A 157 -10.61 -14.78 -6.55
CA SER A 157 -9.65 -15.49 -7.41
C SER A 157 -8.37 -14.67 -7.54
N VAL A 158 -7.25 -15.16 -6.97
CA VAL A 158 -5.97 -14.43 -6.94
C VAL A 158 -4.90 -15.17 -7.71
N THR A 159 -4.19 -14.45 -8.58
CA THR A 159 -2.90 -14.85 -9.11
C THR A 159 -1.83 -14.00 -8.43
N HIS A 160 -0.90 -14.62 -7.71
CA HIS A 160 0.24 -13.94 -7.09
C HIS A 160 1.53 -14.31 -7.82
N ASP A 161 2.10 -13.36 -8.54
CA ASP A 161 3.36 -13.52 -9.25
C ASP A 161 4.52 -13.08 -8.35
N THR A 162 5.34 -14.04 -7.92
CA THR A 162 6.49 -13.84 -7.04
C THR A 162 7.83 -13.78 -7.79
N THR A 163 7.79 -13.71 -9.12
CA THR A 163 8.97 -13.65 -9.97
C THR A 163 9.84 -12.44 -9.61
N PRO A 164 11.17 -12.61 -9.38
CA PRO A 164 12.04 -11.48 -9.10
C PRO A 164 12.35 -10.71 -10.37
N TYR A 165 11.79 -9.50 -10.49
CA TYR A 165 12.00 -8.63 -11.67
C TYR A 165 13.19 -7.69 -11.55
N GLU A 166 13.84 -7.56 -10.40
CA GLU A 166 14.99 -6.67 -10.24
C GLU A 166 16.30 -7.18 -10.86
N PRO A 167 16.64 -8.48 -10.77
CA PRO A 167 17.81 -8.98 -11.48
C PRO A 167 17.62 -8.89 -13.00
N PRO A 168 18.70 -8.62 -13.77
CA PRO A 168 20.05 -8.29 -13.32
C PRO A 168 20.25 -6.82 -12.95
N LYS A 169 19.27 -5.93 -13.22
CA LYS A 169 19.36 -4.48 -12.97
C LYS A 169 18.04 -3.93 -12.46
N LEU A 170 18.07 -3.20 -11.34
CA LEU A 170 16.93 -2.49 -10.78
C LEU A 170 16.27 -1.53 -11.81
N SER A 171 17.08 -0.76 -12.54
CA SER A 171 16.59 0.24 -13.51
C SER A 171 15.79 -0.32 -14.69
N THR A 172 15.84 -1.64 -14.93
CA THR A 172 15.09 -2.33 -16.00
C THR A 172 14.01 -3.27 -15.45
N ALA A 173 13.69 -3.20 -14.16
CA ALA A 173 12.67 -4.05 -13.53
C ALA A 173 11.28 -3.84 -14.14
N TYR A 174 10.89 -2.59 -14.40
CA TYR A 174 9.62 -2.26 -15.05
C TYR A 174 9.48 -2.85 -16.47
N GLN A 175 10.58 -3.00 -17.21
CA GLN A 175 10.54 -3.66 -18.51
C GLN A 175 10.20 -5.15 -18.35
N ARG A 176 10.85 -5.84 -17.41
CA ARG A 176 10.60 -7.28 -17.17
C ARG A 176 9.21 -7.56 -16.62
N SER A 177 8.72 -6.74 -15.70
CA SER A 177 7.34 -6.89 -15.22
C SER A 177 6.32 -6.57 -16.33
N LEU A 178 6.62 -5.64 -17.25
CA LEU A 178 5.78 -5.39 -18.43
C LEU A 178 5.74 -6.61 -19.37
N GLU A 179 6.88 -7.23 -19.64
CA GLU A 179 6.96 -8.43 -20.47
C GLU A 179 6.11 -9.57 -19.89
N MET A 180 6.11 -9.75 -18.58
CA MET A 180 5.22 -10.71 -17.89
C MET A 180 3.75 -10.35 -18.10
N LEU A 181 3.36 -9.11 -17.88
CA LEU A 181 1.97 -8.64 -18.05
C LEU A 181 1.49 -8.86 -19.49
N GLN A 182 2.30 -8.49 -20.47
CA GLN A 182 2.01 -8.69 -21.90
C GLN A 182 1.90 -10.17 -22.27
N LYS A 183 2.77 -11.03 -21.74
CA LYS A 183 2.70 -12.48 -21.96
C LYS A 183 1.41 -13.08 -21.41
N ARG A 184 0.96 -12.65 -20.22
CA ARG A 184 -0.32 -13.07 -19.65
C ARG A 184 -1.50 -12.66 -20.54
N GLN A 185 -1.50 -11.42 -21.04
CA GLN A 185 -2.52 -10.95 -21.98
C GLN A 185 -2.53 -11.75 -23.30
N GLN A 186 -1.35 -12.04 -23.85
CA GLN A 186 -1.21 -12.90 -25.05
C GLN A 186 -1.75 -14.31 -24.84
N ASN A 187 -1.65 -14.83 -23.61
CA ASN A 187 -2.23 -16.12 -23.20
C ASN A 187 -3.75 -16.04 -22.93
N GLY A 188 -4.39 -14.88 -23.14
CA GLY A 188 -5.81 -14.68 -22.88
C GLY A 188 -6.16 -14.45 -21.42
N GLU A 189 -5.18 -14.24 -20.54
CA GLU A 189 -5.43 -13.91 -19.14
C GLU A 189 -5.87 -12.44 -19.02
N SER A 190 -6.89 -12.20 -18.19
CA SER A 190 -7.38 -10.87 -17.83
C SER A 190 -7.74 -10.86 -16.35
N TYR A 191 -7.66 -9.69 -15.73
CA TYR A 191 -7.97 -9.50 -14.32
C TYR A 191 -8.84 -8.27 -14.14
N ASP A 192 -9.69 -8.29 -13.11
CA ASP A 192 -10.55 -7.17 -12.74
C ASP A 192 -9.78 -6.13 -11.93
N LEU A 193 -8.64 -6.54 -11.32
CA LEU A 193 -7.72 -5.65 -10.62
C LEU A 193 -6.27 -6.15 -10.76
N TYR A 194 -5.38 -5.24 -11.18
CA TYR A 194 -3.93 -5.47 -11.25
C TYR A 194 -3.26 -4.65 -10.15
N ILE A 195 -2.51 -5.29 -9.27
CA ILE A 195 -1.82 -4.67 -8.14
C ILE A 195 -0.31 -4.85 -8.30
N ASP A 196 0.42 -3.75 -8.51
CA ASP A 196 1.87 -3.70 -8.33
C ASP A 196 2.14 -3.32 -6.87
N LEU A 197 2.49 -4.29 -6.02
CA LEU A 197 2.62 -4.09 -4.58
C LEU A 197 4.07 -3.76 -4.22
N HIS A 198 4.25 -2.61 -3.61
CA HIS A 198 5.52 -1.99 -3.24
C HIS A 198 5.55 -1.54 -1.79
N ARG A 199 6.66 -0.93 -1.37
CA ARG A 199 6.76 -0.03 -0.23
C ARG A 199 7.38 1.29 -0.69
N ASP A 200 6.94 2.43 -0.11
CA ASP A 200 7.43 3.77 -0.47
C ASP A 200 8.92 3.93 -0.11
N ALA A 201 9.63 4.77 -0.85
CA ALA A 201 11.00 5.11 -0.55
C ALA A 201 11.08 6.03 0.67
N TYR A 202 12.16 5.88 1.45
CA TYR A 202 12.43 6.77 2.57
C TYR A 202 12.69 8.21 2.10
N SER A 203 11.96 9.14 2.71
CA SER A 203 12.28 10.57 2.63
C SER A 203 12.92 11.00 3.94
N LYS A 204 14.11 11.64 3.89
CA LYS A 204 14.84 12.06 5.07
C LYS A 204 13.93 12.87 6.02
N GLY A 205 13.84 12.43 7.27
CA GLY A 205 13.03 13.08 8.31
C GLY A 205 11.62 12.56 8.51
N ASN A 206 11.11 11.62 7.68
CA ASN A 206 9.71 11.18 7.76
C ASN A 206 9.46 10.02 8.76
N GLY A 207 10.48 9.27 9.18
CA GLY A 207 10.27 8.10 10.04
C GLY A 207 9.38 7.00 9.41
N PRO A 208 8.98 5.98 10.20
CA PRO A 208 8.00 5.00 9.75
C PRO A 208 6.64 5.67 9.54
N ASN A 209 5.92 5.21 8.51
CA ASN A 209 4.62 5.74 8.13
C ASN A 209 3.52 4.85 8.69
N THR A 210 3.08 5.14 9.91
CA THR A 210 2.15 4.31 10.66
C THR A 210 0.84 5.02 11.02
N VAL A 211 -0.17 4.23 11.37
CA VAL A 211 -1.41 4.61 12.03
C VAL A 211 -1.69 3.60 13.13
N ASP A 212 -2.27 4.06 14.24
CA ASP A 212 -2.71 3.17 15.31
C ASP A 212 -4.03 2.50 14.94
N THR A 213 -4.09 1.19 15.12
CA THR A 213 -5.28 0.37 14.91
C THR A 213 -5.62 -0.38 16.21
N PRO A 214 -6.82 -0.95 16.34
CA PRO A 214 -7.16 -1.78 17.51
C PRO A 214 -6.20 -2.96 17.72
N SER A 215 -5.50 -3.40 16.65
CA SER A 215 -4.53 -4.50 16.70
C SER A 215 -3.07 -4.03 16.87
N GLY A 216 -2.85 -2.74 17.09
CA GLY A 216 -1.52 -2.13 17.19
C GLY A 216 -1.16 -1.25 16.00
N ALA A 217 0.12 -0.85 15.91
CA ALA A 217 0.60 -0.01 14.82
C ALA A 217 0.52 -0.75 13.47
N SER A 218 -0.02 -0.08 12.47
CA SER A 218 -0.11 -0.56 11.09
C SER A 218 0.59 0.40 10.15
N ALA A 219 1.23 -0.12 9.11
CA ALA A 219 1.73 0.72 8.04
C ALA A 219 0.58 1.39 7.30
N ARG A 220 0.76 2.67 6.93
CA ARG A 220 -0.23 3.38 6.10
C ARG A 220 -0.03 3.02 4.64
N LEU A 221 -1.14 2.90 3.93
CA LEU A 221 -1.17 2.61 2.51
C LEU A 221 -1.14 3.89 1.68
N LEU A 222 -0.69 3.78 0.43
CA LEU A 222 -0.78 4.84 -0.58
C LEU A 222 -1.08 4.21 -1.94
N MET A 223 -2.15 4.63 -2.58
CA MET A 223 -2.44 4.31 -3.97
C MET A 223 -1.72 5.29 -4.89
N LEU A 224 -0.89 4.80 -5.80
CA LEU A 224 -0.15 5.60 -6.77
C LEU A 224 -0.65 5.34 -8.18
N ILE A 225 -1.02 6.41 -8.89
CA ILE A 225 -1.52 6.36 -10.26
C ILE A 225 -0.59 7.14 -11.19
N GLY A 226 -0.12 6.45 -12.20
CA GLY A 226 0.75 6.96 -13.24
C GLY A 226 -0.02 7.51 -14.43
N LYS A 227 0.24 8.78 -14.80
CA LYS A 227 -0.38 9.42 -15.97
C LYS A 227 0.35 9.13 -17.29
N GLY A 228 1.58 8.64 -17.23
CA GLY A 228 2.41 8.39 -18.41
C GLY A 228 2.85 9.65 -19.16
N THR A 229 2.69 10.83 -18.57
CA THR A 229 3.02 12.12 -19.21
C THR A 229 4.50 12.47 -19.16
N GLY A 230 5.27 11.84 -18.27
CA GLY A 230 6.71 12.10 -18.07
C GLY A 230 7.63 11.31 -19.00
N GLN A 231 7.08 10.44 -19.86
CA GLN A 231 7.85 9.57 -20.75
C GLN A 231 7.32 9.71 -22.17
N THR A 232 8.23 9.90 -23.13
CA THR A 232 7.95 10.04 -24.55
C THR A 232 8.90 9.16 -25.38
N GLY A 233 8.58 8.92 -26.66
CA GLY A 233 9.36 8.11 -27.56
C GLY A 233 8.83 6.69 -27.75
N ALA A 234 9.54 5.90 -28.55
CA ALA A 234 9.13 4.54 -28.91
C ALA A 234 8.82 3.67 -27.68
N GLY A 235 7.67 3.01 -27.69
CA GLY A 235 7.19 2.17 -26.59
C GLY A 235 6.42 2.91 -25.49
N TYR A 236 6.30 4.25 -25.57
CA TYR A 236 5.52 5.06 -24.61
C TYR A 236 4.30 5.74 -25.24
N ASP A 237 3.94 5.37 -26.47
CA ASP A 237 2.80 5.92 -27.20
C ASP A 237 1.46 5.52 -26.54
N ILE A 238 1.39 4.30 -25.97
CA ILE A 238 0.23 3.85 -25.20
C ILE A 238 0.32 4.42 -23.81
N LYS A 239 -0.66 5.27 -23.46
CA LYS A 239 -0.76 5.88 -22.13
C LYS A 239 -1.73 5.09 -21.25
N PRO A 240 -1.56 5.15 -19.89
CA PRO A 240 -2.56 4.62 -18.98
C PRO A 240 -3.93 5.29 -19.17
N ASP A 241 -5.00 4.53 -18.99
CA ASP A 241 -6.31 5.07 -18.66
C ASP A 241 -6.29 5.47 -17.18
N TRP A 242 -5.58 6.57 -16.90
CA TRP A 242 -5.28 6.98 -15.55
C TRP A 242 -6.52 7.48 -14.79
N GLU A 243 -7.55 8.00 -15.47
CA GLU A 243 -8.82 8.38 -14.89
C GLU A 243 -9.54 7.15 -14.30
N SER A 244 -9.66 6.08 -15.08
CA SER A 244 -10.25 4.82 -14.63
C SER A 244 -9.43 4.19 -13.49
N ASN A 245 -8.10 4.15 -13.62
CA ASN A 245 -7.22 3.66 -12.56
C ASN A 245 -7.37 4.49 -11.28
N ARG A 246 -7.48 5.83 -11.40
CA ARG A 246 -7.70 6.72 -10.27
C ARG A 246 -9.04 6.48 -9.59
N THR A 247 -10.11 6.21 -10.35
CA THR A 247 -11.42 5.93 -9.78
C THR A 247 -11.34 4.72 -8.85
N ILE A 248 -10.76 3.61 -9.30
CA ILE A 248 -10.56 2.41 -8.48
C ILE A 248 -9.69 2.73 -7.24
N ALA A 249 -8.57 3.44 -7.44
CA ALA A 249 -7.69 3.82 -6.35
C ALA A 249 -8.40 4.69 -5.29
N GLN A 250 -9.24 5.62 -5.73
CA GLN A 250 -10.01 6.49 -4.83
C GLN A 250 -11.08 5.70 -4.08
N THR A 251 -11.78 4.78 -4.75
CA THR A 251 -12.76 3.89 -4.14
C THR A 251 -12.13 3.04 -3.04
N LEU A 252 -10.99 2.39 -3.32
CA LEU A 252 -10.24 1.63 -2.32
C LEU A 252 -9.75 2.52 -1.17
N THR A 253 -9.23 3.73 -1.46
CA THR A 253 -8.78 4.70 -0.45
C THR A 253 -9.91 5.10 0.49
N ASN A 254 -11.08 5.39 -0.05
CA ASN A 254 -12.26 5.76 0.73
C ASN A 254 -12.71 4.61 1.63
N CYS A 255 -12.81 3.39 1.08
CA CYS A 255 -13.20 2.20 1.84
C CYS A 255 -12.21 1.87 2.97
N LEU A 256 -10.91 2.02 2.73
CA LEU A 256 -9.86 1.85 3.73
C LEU A 256 -10.02 2.84 4.89
N ASN A 257 -10.21 4.13 4.58
CA ASN A 257 -10.34 5.17 5.60
C ASN A 257 -11.70 5.11 6.35
N LEU A 258 -12.73 4.47 5.80
CA LEU A 258 -13.95 4.15 6.52
C LEU A 258 -13.73 3.03 7.57
N GLN A 259 -12.82 2.08 7.30
CA GLN A 259 -12.47 1.01 8.23
C GLN A 259 -11.56 1.51 9.37
N CYS A 260 -10.58 2.35 9.03
CA CYS A 260 -9.64 2.95 9.98
C CYS A 260 -9.18 4.30 9.43
N GLU A 261 -9.55 5.37 10.12
CA GLU A 261 -9.21 6.74 9.69
C GLU A 261 -7.69 6.92 9.55
N GLY A 262 -7.27 7.40 8.39
CA GLY A 262 -5.86 7.67 8.11
C GLY A 262 -5.03 6.45 7.72
N ILE A 263 -5.60 5.25 7.61
CA ILE A 263 -4.85 4.06 7.17
C ILE A 263 -4.39 4.16 5.71
N CYS A 264 -5.11 4.91 4.89
CA CYS A 264 -4.71 5.19 3.52
C CYS A 264 -4.50 6.68 3.29
N ARG A 265 -3.36 7.03 2.73
CA ARG A 265 -3.03 8.40 2.31
C ARG A 265 -3.86 8.77 1.07
N PRO A 266 -4.04 10.07 0.77
CA PRO A 266 -4.68 10.50 -0.48
C PRO A 266 -3.97 9.91 -1.71
N VAL A 267 -4.75 9.56 -2.74
CA VAL A 267 -4.23 9.03 -4.01
C VAL A 267 -3.17 9.95 -4.59
N SER A 268 -2.01 9.38 -4.93
CA SER A 268 -0.86 10.11 -5.50
C SER A 268 -0.85 9.99 -7.02
N LEU A 269 -0.91 11.12 -7.73
CA LEU A 269 -0.76 11.16 -9.18
C LEU A 269 0.70 11.45 -9.55
N LYS A 270 1.28 10.62 -10.43
CA LYS A 270 2.66 10.75 -10.91
C LYS A 270 2.71 10.83 -12.43
N SER A 271 3.79 11.40 -12.95
CA SER A 271 4.02 11.50 -14.40
C SER A 271 4.51 10.19 -15.04
N GLY A 272 5.05 9.25 -14.27
CA GLY A 272 5.49 7.93 -14.75
C GLY A 272 4.33 7.07 -15.26
N ARG A 273 4.64 5.98 -15.98
CA ARG A 273 3.65 5.05 -16.54
C ARG A 273 3.35 3.87 -15.63
N TYR A 274 4.35 3.38 -14.87
CA TYR A 274 4.24 2.28 -13.90
C TYR A 274 3.52 1.03 -14.43
N ASN A 275 3.69 0.73 -15.73
CA ASN A 275 2.98 -0.34 -16.44
C ASN A 275 1.45 -0.29 -16.39
N GLN A 276 0.85 0.75 -15.83
CA GLN A 276 -0.60 0.91 -15.65
C GLN A 276 -1.37 1.14 -16.96
N HIS A 277 -0.68 1.17 -18.11
CA HIS A 277 -1.28 1.24 -19.45
C HIS A 277 -1.79 -0.12 -19.96
N VAL A 278 -1.51 -1.20 -19.24
CA VAL A 278 -1.91 -2.57 -19.66
C VAL A 278 -3.41 -2.81 -19.48
N ALA A 279 -4.07 -2.11 -18.55
CA ALA A 279 -5.52 -2.25 -18.30
C ALA A 279 -6.08 -1.03 -17.55
N PRO A 280 -7.39 -0.74 -17.62
CA PRO A 280 -8.06 0.35 -16.92
C PRO A 280 -8.41 0.00 -15.44
N CYS A 281 -7.65 -0.89 -14.82
CA CYS A 281 -7.86 -1.41 -13.46
C CYS A 281 -6.52 -1.70 -12.78
N CYS A 282 -5.49 -0.87 -13.06
CA CYS A 282 -4.15 -1.03 -12.53
C CYS A 282 -3.87 -0.01 -11.42
N VAL A 283 -3.41 -0.49 -10.28
CA VAL A 283 -3.02 0.34 -9.14
C VAL A 283 -1.65 -0.10 -8.64
N LEU A 284 -0.75 0.85 -8.39
CA LEU A 284 0.44 0.61 -7.59
C LEU A 284 0.10 0.93 -6.14
N ILE A 285 0.38 0.00 -5.24
CA ILE A 285 0.10 0.15 -3.81
C ILE A 285 1.40 0.16 -3.03
N GLU A 286 1.66 1.28 -2.37
CA GLU A 286 2.76 1.41 -1.41
C GLU A 286 2.26 1.01 -0.02
N VAL A 287 2.90 0.03 0.61
CA VAL A 287 2.61 -0.42 1.96
C VAL A 287 3.66 0.13 2.91
N GLY A 288 3.34 1.24 3.56
CA GLY A 288 4.31 1.96 4.38
C GLY A 288 5.51 2.47 3.58
N ASN A 289 6.66 2.57 4.27
CA ASN A 289 7.94 2.90 3.66
C ASN A 289 9.05 1.97 4.21
N ASN A 290 10.28 2.14 3.76
CA ASN A 290 11.40 1.31 4.17
C ASN A 290 11.78 1.41 5.66
N GLN A 291 11.26 2.39 6.42
CA GLN A 291 11.45 2.48 7.87
C GLN A 291 10.36 1.76 8.68
N ASN A 292 9.24 1.40 8.06
CA ASN A 292 8.28 0.50 8.67
C ASN A 292 8.92 -0.86 8.91
N THR A 293 8.33 -1.65 9.79
CA THR A 293 8.64 -3.07 9.97
C THR A 293 7.76 -3.94 9.08
N LEU A 294 8.14 -5.19 8.87
CA LEU A 294 7.30 -6.12 8.12
C LEU A 294 6.00 -6.43 8.88
N GLU A 295 6.05 -6.46 10.21
CA GLU A 295 4.87 -6.64 11.08
C GLU A 295 3.84 -5.53 10.84
N GLU A 296 4.28 -4.26 10.79
CA GLU A 296 3.41 -3.11 10.50
C GLU A 296 2.81 -3.20 9.08
N ALA A 297 3.59 -3.66 8.10
CA ALA A 297 3.11 -3.86 6.74
C ALA A 297 2.06 -4.99 6.66
N LEU A 298 2.28 -6.10 7.36
CA LEU A 298 1.32 -7.20 7.45
C LEU A 298 0.04 -6.79 8.18
N ALA A 299 0.12 -5.92 9.21
CA ALA A 299 -1.03 -5.41 9.94
C ALA A 299 -1.99 -4.58 9.06
N ALA A 300 -1.52 -4.01 7.94
CA ALA A 300 -2.35 -3.28 6.99
C ALA A 300 -3.17 -4.20 6.06
N MET A 301 -2.76 -5.45 5.88
CA MET A 301 -3.34 -6.34 4.86
C MET A 301 -4.79 -6.76 5.12
N PRO A 302 -5.27 -6.98 6.36
CA PRO A 302 -6.69 -7.24 6.59
C PRO A 302 -7.59 -6.10 6.10
N TYR A 303 -7.20 -4.85 6.29
CA TYR A 303 -7.95 -3.67 5.82
C TYR A 303 -7.98 -3.62 4.30
N LEU A 304 -6.83 -3.86 3.64
CA LEU A 304 -6.74 -3.88 2.19
C LEU A 304 -7.55 -5.04 1.60
N ALA A 305 -7.49 -6.22 2.21
CA ALA A 305 -8.28 -7.38 1.77
C ALA A 305 -9.79 -7.08 1.86
N ASN A 306 -10.28 -6.51 2.97
CA ASN A 306 -11.67 -6.13 3.12
C ASN A 306 -12.11 -5.11 2.06
N ALA A 307 -11.27 -4.10 1.74
CA ALA A 307 -11.59 -3.13 0.71
C ALA A 307 -11.67 -3.76 -0.69
N ILE A 308 -10.76 -4.70 -1.02
CA ILE A 308 -10.79 -5.43 -2.29
C ILE A 308 -12.00 -6.37 -2.36
N CYS A 309 -12.38 -7.05 -1.26
CA CYS A 309 -13.59 -7.87 -1.21
C CYS A 309 -14.85 -7.03 -1.43
N ALA A 310 -14.95 -5.86 -0.79
CA ALA A 310 -16.07 -4.95 -0.99
C ALA A 310 -16.18 -4.44 -2.45
N LEU A 311 -15.03 -4.22 -3.12
CA LEU A 311 -15.00 -3.91 -4.55
C LEU A 311 -15.46 -5.11 -5.40
N ALA A 312 -15.00 -6.32 -5.07
CA ALA A 312 -15.35 -7.55 -5.76
C ALA A 312 -16.86 -7.86 -5.66
N ASP A 313 -17.47 -7.57 -4.52
CA ASP A 313 -18.90 -7.77 -4.26
C ASP A 313 -19.77 -6.64 -4.82
N GLY A 314 -19.19 -5.60 -5.43
CA GLY A 314 -19.90 -4.42 -5.93
C GLY A 314 -20.56 -3.59 -4.82
N GLN A 315 -20.05 -3.66 -3.61
CA GLN A 315 -20.53 -2.88 -2.45
C GLN A 315 -20.01 -1.45 -2.46
N ILE A 316 -18.92 -1.20 -3.21
CA ILE A 316 -18.28 0.10 -3.42
C ILE A 316 -18.00 0.30 -4.91
N GLU A 317 -18.23 1.52 -5.44
CA GLU A 317 -18.01 1.92 -6.84
C GLU A 317 -17.03 3.10 -6.96
#